data_2b65ee3ecd8d725981c6d9694c5e6a24
#
_entry.id   2b65ee3ecd8d725981c6d9694c5e6a24
#
_cell.length_a   1.000
_cell.length_b   1.000
_cell.length_c   1.000
_cell.angle_alpha   90.00
_cell.angle_beta   90.00
_cell.angle_gamma   90.00
#
_symmetry.space_group_name_H-M   'P 1'
#
loop_
_entity.id
_entity.type
_entity.pdbx_description
1 polymer ?
#
loop_
_entity_poly.entity_id
_entity_poly.type
_entity_poly.pdbx_seq_one_letter_code
_entity_poly.pdbx_strand_id
1 'polypeptide(L)'
;IIPCLLLSACMFGTSKNATFYTQSATSTQPLSADYIGFVGVNRVQLPKYVDRPQMVTQQKDSLQINISEYNRWVELPSMLATRIITEDLSVLLPAAQIKMSQSQGEKFERTISVEIIKLNAVLGGQAELEAWYTIKDNSKKLLTQQKFTHTVAIGKTYDDVSKGYSQLLAALSQAIATALINK
;
A
#
# COMPACT_ATOMS: atom_id res chain seq x y z
N ILE A 1 -34.80 10.82 58.85
CA ILE A 1 -33.75 11.22 57.88
C ILE A 1 -33.14 9.92 57.33
N ILE A 2 -33.48 9.55 56.10
CA ILE A 2 -32.98 8.35 55.43
C ILE A 2 -31.85 8.82 54.49
N PRO A 3 -30.60 8.33 54.62
CA PRO A 3 -29.55 8.65 53.67
C PRO A 3 -29.72 7.84 52.39
N CYS A 4 -29.92 8.51 51.26
CA CYS A 4 -29.98 7.93 49.94
C CYS A 4 -28.56 7.58 49.50
N LEU A 5 -28.15 6.30 49.55
CA LEU A 5 -26.89 5.80 48.99
C LEU A 5 -27.04 5.73 47.46
N LEU A 6 -26.44 6.70 46.76
CA LEU A 6 -26.25 6.63 45.31
C LEU A 6 -25.11 5.63 45.02
N LEU A 7 -25.44 4.41 44.62
CA LEU A 7 -24.51 3.47 44.05
C LEU A 7 -24.15 3.93 42.63
N SER A 8 -22.96 4.55 42.47
CA SER A 8 -22.35 4.79 41.17
C SER A 8 -21.84 3.45 40.63
N ALA A 9 -22.66 2.78 39.82
CA ALA A 9 -22.21 1.63 39.05
C ALA A 9 -21.30 2.10 37.92
N CYS A 10 -19.97 2.10 38.12
CA CYS A 10 -19.02 2.16 37.06
C CYS A 10 -19.14 0.89 36.23
N MET A 11 -19.84 0.96 35.11
CA MET A 11 -19.82 -0.09 34.11
C MET A 11 -18.41 -0.17 33.53
N PHE A 12 -17.66 -1.18 33.94
CA PHE A 12 -16.40 -1.57 33.28
C PHE A 12 -16.72 -2.15 31.91
N GLY A 13 -16.89 -1.29 30.91
CA GLY A 13 -16.94 -1.69 29.53
C GLY A 13 -15.55 -2.19 29.11
N THR A 14 -15.38 -3.50 28.88
CA THR A 14 -14.18 -4.05 28.25
C THR A 14 -14.09 -3.52 26.83
N SER A 15 -13.17 -2.60 26.59
CA SER A 15 -12.88 -2.10 25.24
C SER A 15 -12.37 -3.26 24.38
N LYS A 16 -12.97 -3.44 23.19
CA LYS A 16 -12.49 -4.43 22.22
C LYS A 16 -11.06 -4.07 21.79
N ASN A 17 -10.15 -5.03 21.85
CA ASN A 17 -8.77 -4.81 21.43
C ASN A 17 -8.69 -4.56 19.92
N ALA A 18 -7.79 -3.65 19.51
CA ALA A 18 -7.49 -3.43 18.10
C ALA A 18 -6.64 -4.59 17.55
N THR A 19 -6.96 -5.00 16.32
CA THR A 19 -6.18 -5.95 15.53
C THR A 19 -5.37 -5.18 14.50
N PHE A 20 -4.08 -5.49 14.40
CA PHE A 20 -3.16 -4.83 13.48
C PHE A 20 -2.80 -5.73 12.31
N TYR A 21 -2.74 -5.14 11.13
CA TYR A 21 -2.46 -5.80 9.87
C TYR A 21 -1.27 -5.15 9.19
N THR A 22 -0.48 -5.94 8.49
CA THR A 22 0.58 -5.49 7.60
C THR A 22 0.35 -6.01 6.20
N GLN A 23 1.12 -5.53 5.25
CA GLN A 23 1.21 -6.05 3.89
C GLN A 23 2.62 -6.64 3.69
N SER A 24 2.78 -7.52 2.72
CA SER A 24 4.06 -8.16 2.40
C SER A 24 4.33 -8.12 0.92
N ALA A 25 5.59 -7.99 0.54
CA ALA A 25 6.02 -8.25 -0.83
C ALA A 25 5.68 -9.71 -1.20
N THR A 26 5.16 -9.91 -2.39
CA THR A 26 4.73 -11.24 -2.86
C THR A 26 5.40 -11.68 -4.15
N SER A 27 6.25 -10.84 -4.75
CA SER A 27 7.10 -11.22 -5.87
C SER A 27 8.13 -12.26 -5.44
N THR A 28 8.22 -13.39 -6.16
CA THR A 28 9.11 -14.51 -5.81
C THR A 28 10.09 -14.88 -6.91
N GLN A 29 9.89 -14.39 -8.12
CA GLN A 29 10.70 -14.74 -9.28
C GLN A 29 11.29 -13.47 -9.92
N PRO A 30 12.58 -13.47 -10.30
CA PRO A 30 13.17 -12.42 -11.08
C PRO A 30 12.45 -12.23 -12.42
N LEU A 31 12.21 -10.98 -12.80
CA LEU A 31 11.73 -10.60 -14.13
C LEU A 31 12.89 -10.41 -15.10
N SER A 32 14.01 -9.82 -14.62
CA SER A 32 15.27 -9.71 -15.35
C SER A 32 16.43 -9.75 -14.37
N ALA A 33 17.38 -10.65 -14.63
CA ALA A 33 18.62 -10.73 -13.88
C ALA A 33 19.70 -9.75 -14.39
N ASP A 34 19.53 -9.19 -15.59
CA ASP A 34 20.53 -8.39 -16.29
C ASP A 34 20.34 -6.88 -16.11
N TYR A 35 19.20 -6.46 -15.55
CA TYR A 35 18.97 -5.04 -15.31
C TYR A 35 19.84 -4.53 -14.17
N ILE A 36 20.79 -3.66 -14.48
CA ILE A 36 21.70 -3.02 -13.52
C ILE A 36 21.29 -1.55 -13.42
N GLY A 37 21.26 -1.00 -12.21
CA GLY A 37 20.98 0.41 -11.99
C GLY A 37 20.75 0.75 -10.51
N PHE A 38 20.93 2.02 -10.18
CA PHE A 38 20.61 2.55 -8.84
C PHE A 38 19.28 3.29 -8.90
N VAL A 39 18.24 2.69 -8.31
CA VAL A 39 16.84 3.12 -8.44
C VAL A 39 16.28 3.56 -7.09
N GLY A 40 15.74 4.77 -7.05
CA GLY A 40 15.06 5.33 -5.89
C GLY A 40 13.54 5.22 -6.04
N VAL A 41 12.87 4.70 -5.01
CA VAL A 41 11.41 4.68 -4.92
C VAL A 41 10.98 5.80 -3.97
N ASN A 42 10.30 6.82 -4.50
CA ASN A 42 9.73 7.88 -3.68
C ASN A 42 8.56 7.36 -2.85
N ARG A 43 8.29 8.04 -1.74
CA ARG A 43 7.10 7.74 -0.94
C ARG A 43 5.85 7.75 -1.82
N VAL A 44 5.10 6.65 -1.79
CA VAL A 44 3.85 6.49 -2.52
C VAL A 44 2.82 7.50 -2.00
N GLN A 45 2.12 8.16 -2.91
CA GLN A 45 1.03 9.06 -2.56
C GLN A 45 -0.29 8.32 -2.63
N LEU A 46 -1.13 8.49 -1.62
CA LEU A 46 -2.48 7.92 -1.54
C LEU A 46 -3.52 9.01 -1.21
N PRO A 47 -4.79 8.78 -1.58
CA PRO A 47 -5.88 9.61 -1.11
C PRO A 47 -5.94 9.64 0.42
N LYS A 48 -6.13 10.81 1.03
CA LYS A 48 -6.10 10.98 2.49
C LYS A 48 -7.11 10.10 3.24
N TYR A 49 -8.21 9.72 2.60
CA TYR A 49 -9.22 8.89 3.27
C TYR A 49 -8.77 7.44 3.47
N VAL A 50 -7.79 6.94 2.67
CA VAL A 50 -7.18 5.61 2.87
C VAL A 50 -5.81 5.68 3.54
N ASP A 51 -5.07 6.79 3.43
CA ASP A 51 -3.74 6.94 4.07
C ASP A 51 -3.88 7.28 5.57
N ARG A 52 -4.41 6.32 6.31
CA ARG A 52 -4.72 6.41 7.74
C ARG A 52 -4.52 5.07 8.44
N PRO A 53 -4.33 5.07 9.78
CA PRO A 53 -4.13 3.82 10.53
C PRO A 53 -5.32 2.85 10.46
N GLN A 54 -6.56 3.36 10.34
CA GLN A 54 -7.76 2.51 10.26
C GLN A 54 -7.88 1.89 8.88
N MET A 55 -8.20 0.60 8.84
CA MET A 55 -8.54 -0.06 7.58
C MET A 55 -9.87 0.47 7.05
N VAL A 56 -9.88 0.73 5.75
CA VAL A 56 -11.01 1.31 5.03
C VAL A 56 -11.52 0.30 4.02
N THR A 57 -12.84 0.10 4.00
CA THR A 57 -13.51 -0.75 3.02
C THR A 57 -14.72 0.00 2.44
N GLN A 58 -15.17 -0.42 1.28
CA GLN A 58 -16.40 0.08 0.68
C GLN A 58 -17.52 -0.93 0.86
N GLN A 59 -18.72 -0.46 1.10
CA GLN A 59 -19.90 -1.31 1.11
C GLN A 59 -20.22 -1.76 -0.33
N LYS A 60 -20.60 -3.03 -0.46
CA LYS A 60 -20.97 -3.60 -1.76
C LYS A 60 -22.12 -2.81 -2.40
N ASP A 61 -22.01 -2.55 -3.70
CA ASP A 61 -23.01 -1.83 -4.52
C ASP A 61 -23.39 -0.44 -3.96
N SER A 62 -22.46 0.22 -3.27
CA SER A 62 -22.66 1.51 -2.62
C SER A 62 -21.41 2.38 -2.73
N LEU A 63 -21.58 3.69 -2.62
CA LEU A 63 -20.47 4.65 -2.47
C LEU A 63 -20.07 4.85 -0.99
N GLN A 64 -20.73 4.16 -0.06
CA GLN A 64 -20.46 4.29 1.36
C GLN A 64 -19.11 3.67 1.71
N ILE A 65 -18.31 4.41 2.46
CA ILE A 65 -17.01 3.99 2.99
C ILE A 65 -17.17 3.62 4.46
N ASN A 66 -16.66 2.45 4.83
CA ASN A 66 -16.59 1.96 6.20
C ASN A 66 -15.16 2.11 6.72
N ILE A 67 -15.01 2.84 7.83
CA ILE A 67 -13.74 3.01 8.53
C ILE A 67 -13.79 2.14 9.77
N SER A 68 -12.88 1.15 9.86
CA SER A 68 -12.87 0.21 10.99
C SER A 68 -12.22 0.85 12.23
N GLU A 69 -12.89 0.79 13.36
CA GLU A 69 -12.32 1.24 14.64
C GLU A 69 -11.24 0.29 15.17
N TYR A 70 -11.43 -1.03 14.97
CA TYR A 70 -10.62 -2.08 15.59
C TYR A 70 -9.64 -2.76 14.64
N ASN A 71 -9.80 -2.63 13.32
CA ASN A 71 -8.86 -3.19 12.35
C ASN A 71 -7.99 -2.07 11.81
N ARG A 72 -6.68 -2.17 12.02
CA ARG A 72 -5.73 -1.10 11.78
C ARG A 72 -4.49 -1.60 11.05
N TRP A 73 -3.89 -0.73 10.27
CA TRP A 73 -2.57 -0.95 9.72
C TRP A 73 -1.49 -0.72 10.79
N VAL A 74 -0.40 -1.50 10.75
CA VAL A 74 0.78 -1.29 11.65
C VAL A 74 1.52 0.00 11.33
N GLU A 75 1.46 0.45 10.07
CA GLU A 75 2.05 1.67 9.55
C GLU A 75 1.05 2.36 8.61
N LEU A 76 1.29 3.61 8.24
CA LEU A 76 0.48 4.27 7.22
C LEU A 76 0.55 3.51 5.88
N PRO A 77 -0.57 3.32 5.18
CA PRO A 77 -0.60 2.65 3.88
C PRO A 77 0.39 3.18 2.85
N SER A 78 0.66 4.49 2.85
CA SER A 78 1.68 5.09 1.99
C SER A 78 3.10 4.57 2.28
N MET A 79 3.42 4.32 3.55
CA MET A 79 4.72 3.77 3.96
C MET A 79 4.80 2.27 3.63
N LEU A 80 3.74 1.51 3.95
CA LEU A 80 3.64 0.10 3.60
C LEU A 80 3.80 -0.11 2.09
N ALA A 81 3.05 0.63 1.27
CA ALA A 81 3.13 0.53 -0.19
C ALA A 81 4.54 0.87 -0.72
N THR A 82 5.19 1.91 -0.18
CA THR A 82 6.56 2.27 -0.58
C THR A 82 7.55 1.15 -0.28
N ARG A 83 7.48 0.58 0.93
CA ARG A 83 8.35 -0.53 1.33
C ARG A 83 8.12 -1.76 0.45
N ILE A 84 6.88 -2.15 0.23
CA ILE A 84 6.52 -3.34 -0.54
C ILE A 84 6.94 -3.21 -2.01
N ILE A 85 6.69 -2.07 -2.65
CA ILE A 85 7.15 -1.83 -4.02
C ILE A 85 8.68 -1.91 -4.09
N THR A 86 9.39 -1.38 -3.09
CA THR A 86 10.86 -1.46 -3.04
C THR A 86 11.34 -2.91 -2.90
N GLU A 87 10.71 -3.70 -2.02
CA GLU A 87 11.01 -5.12 -1.80
C GLU A 87 10.70 -5.96 -3.04
N ASP A 88 9.51 -5.81 -3.63
CA ASP A 88 9.11 -6.51 -4.86
C ASP A 88 10.06 -6.20 -6.03
N LEU A 89 10.40 -4.92 -6.24
CA LEU A 89 11.34 -4.52 -7.28
C LEU A 89 12.74 -5.12 -7.06
N SER A 90 13.19 -5.24 -5.81
CA SER A 90 14.48 -5.88 -5.49
C SER A 90 14.49 -7.38 -5.81
N VAL A 91 13.34 -8.06 -5.71
CA VAL A 91 13.20 -9.46 -6.15
C VAL A 91 13.10 -9.55 -7.68
N LEU A 92 12.33 -8.66 -8.30
CA LEU A 92 12.11 -8.67 -9.75
C LEU A 92 13.38 -8.29 -10.55
N LEU A 93 14.25 -7.46 -9.97
CA LEU A 93 15.47 -6.92 -10.59
C LEU A 93 16.68 -7.11 -9.66
N PRO A 94 17.14 -8.36 -9.44
CA PRO A 94 18.11 -8.68 -8.39
C PRO A 94 19.52 -8.09 -8.61
N ALA A 95 19.88 -7.72 -9.83
CA ALA A 95 21.14 -7.04 -10.13
C ALA A 95 21.10 -5.53 -9.92
N ALA A 96 19.90 -4.94 -9.74
CA ALA A 96 19.74 -3.54 -9.45
C ALA A 96 19.83 -3.24 -7.95
N GLN A 97 20.29 -2.03 -7.62
CA GLN A 97 20.20 -1.52 -6.26
C GLN A 97 18.92 -0.69 -6.13
N ILE A 98 17.90 -1.25 -5.47
CA ILE A 98 16.61 -0.59 -5.28
C ILE A 98 16.52 -0.10 -3.83
N LYS A 99 16.21 1.19 -3.62
CA LYS A 99 16.08 1.79 -2.29
C LYS A 99 14.89 2.74 -2.22
N MET A 100 14.32 2.88 -1.04
CA MET A 100 13.42 3.99 -0.76
C MET A 100 14.20 5.31 -0.77
N SER A 101 13.72 6.30 -1.51
CA SER A 101 14.29 7.65 -1.52
C SER A 101 13.89 8.37 -0.24
N GLN A 102 14.80 8.44 0.74
CA GLN A 102 14.54 9.02 2.07
C GLN A 102 15.16 10.41 2.26
N SER A 103 16.17 10.78 1.49
CA SER A 103 16.93 12.01 1.70
C SER A 103 17.09 12.85 0.43
N GLN A 104 17.04 14.17 0.59
CA GLN A 104 17.52 15.09 -0.43
C GLN A 104 19.05 14.95 -0.52
N GLY A 105 19.54 14.38 -1.61
CA GLY A 105 20.98 14.24 -1.84
C GLY A 105 21.42 12.90 -2.41
N GLU A 106 20.64 11.85 -2.30
CA GLU A 106 20.92 10.59 -2.99
C GLU A 106 20.74 10.77 -4.51
N LYS A 107 21.77 10.41 -5.26
CA LYS A 107 21.76 10.52 -6.73
C LYS A 107 21.41 9.18 -7.35
N PHE A 108 20.12 8.91 -7.45
CA PHE A 108 19.62 7.75 -8.18
C PHE A 108 19.76 7.95 -9.69
N GLU A 109 20.07 6.89 -10.42
CA GLU A 109 20.05 6.87 -11.89
C GLU A 109 18.63 6.94 -12.43
N ARG A 110 17.71 6.32 -11.69
CA ARG A 110 16.28 6.33 -11.98
C ARG A 110 15.50 6.63 -10.69
N THR A 111 14.42 7.37 -10.80
CA THR A 111 13.53 7.67 -9.69
C THR A 111 12.11 7.29 -10.09
N ILE A 112 11.46 6.52 -9.23
CA ILE A 112 10.08 6.08 -9.37
C ILE A 112 9.20 6.91 -8.44
N SER A 113 8.12 7.45 -8.99
CA SER A 113 7.04 8.08 -8.23
C SER A 113 5.74 7.35 -8.54
N VAL A 114 4.99 7.01 -7.51
CA VAL A 114 3.67 6.36 -7.62
C VAL A 114 2.64 7.23 -6.93
N GLU A 115 1.56 7.52 -7.64
CA GLU A 115 0.37 8.18 -7.13
C GLU A 115 -0.82 7.22 -7.27
N ILE A 116 -1.25 6.65 -6.16
CA ILE A 116 -2.45 5.81 -6.11
C ILE A 116 -3.66 6.73 -6.05
N ILE A 117 -4.52 6.65 -7.07
CA ILE A 117 -5.76 7.44 -7.17
C ILE A 117 -6.89 6.73 -6.45
N LYS A 118 -6.91 5.38 -6.55
CA LYS A 118 -7.93 4.53 -5.94
C LYS A 118 -7.27 3.31 -5.33
N LEU A 119 -7.55 3.07 -4.06
CA LEU A 119 -7.25 1.83 -3.37
C LEU A 119 -8.48 1.46 -2.55
N ASN A 120 -9.21 0.48 -3.03
CA ASN A 120 -10.51 0.13 -2.48
C ASN A 120 -10.63 -1.37 -2.25
N ALA A 121 -11.47 -1.76 -1.29
CA ALA A 121 -11.77 -3.15 -0.99
C ALA A 121 -13.24 -3.31 -0.61
N VAL A 122 -13.90 -4.31 -1.19
CA VAL A 122 -15.26 -4.75 -0.85
C VAL A 122 -15.15 -6.15 -0.24
N LEU A 123 -15.46 -6.28 1.05
CA LEU A 123 -15.38 -7.57 1.74
C LEU A 123 -16.27 -8.63 1.08
N GLY A 124 -15.69 -9.79 0.76
CA GLY A 124 -16.36 -10.85 0.01
C GLY A 124 -16.60 -10.54 -1.48
N GLY A 125 -15.92 -9.53 -2.01
CA GLY A 125 -15.96 -9.10 -3.38
C GLY A 125 -14.55 -8.98 -3.97
N GLN A 126 -14.10 -7.76 -4.23
CA GLN A 126 -12.80 -7.50 -4.83
C GLN A 126 -12.07 -6.33 -4.17
N ALA A 127 -10.75 -6.36 -4.26
CA ALA A 127 -9.90 -5.19 -4.04
C ALA A 127 -9.46 -4.64 -5.40
N GLU A 128 -9.33 -3.31 -5.48
CA GLU A 128 -8.99 -2.58 -6.70
C GLU A 128 -7.93 -1.54 -6.41
N LEU A 129 -6.96 -1.42 -7.32
CA LEU A 129 -5.94 -0.39 -7.34
C LEU A 129 -5.93 0.31 -8.68
N GLU A 130 -5.96 1.65 -8.64
CA GLU A 130 -5.74 2.53 -9.78
C GLU A 130 -4.64 3.52 -9.42
N ALA A 131 -3.60 3.60 -10.23
CA ALA A 131 -2.44 4.43 -9.96
C ALA A 131 -1.83 5.01 -11.24
N TRP A 132 -1.14 6.12 -11.09
CA TRP A 132 -0.13 6.58 -12.04
C TRP A 132 1.25 6.24 -11.51
N TYR A 133 2.13 5.73 -12.35
CA TYR A 133 3.55 5.67 -12.02
C TYR A 133 4.38 6.41 -13.05
N THR A 134 5.45 7.01 -12.57
CA THR A 134 6.35 7.86 -13.34
C THR A 134 7.78 7.42 -13.07
N ILE A 135 8.58 7.27 -14.13
CA ILE A 135 10.02 7.00 -14.05
C ILE A 135 10.76 8.19 -14.66
N LYS A 136 11.71 8.75 -13.90
CA LYS A 136 12.59 9.83 -14.35
C LYS A 136 14.04 9.40 -14.24
N ASP A 137 14.90 9.96 -15.08
CA ASP A 137 16.35 9.81 -14.97
C ASP A 137 16.96 10.76 -13.92
N ASN A 138 18.28 10.70 -13.76
CA ASN A 138 19.05 11.54 -12.83
C ASN A 138 18.97 13.04 -13.15
N SER A 139 18.67 13.41 -14.40
CA SER A 139 18.43 14.80 -14.82
C SER A 139 16.99 15.26 -14.61
N LYS A 140 16.15 14.42 -14.00
CA LYS A 140 14.70 14.61 -13.82
C LYS A 140 13.89 14.59 -15.11
N LYS A 141 14.48 14.14 -16.23
CA LYS A 141 13.77 13.95 -17.49
C LYS A 141 12.80 12.80 -17.36
N LEU A 142 11.58 12.99 -17.85
CA LEU A 142 10.55 11.97 -17.89
C LEU A 142 10.92 10.87 -18.90
N LEU A 143 11.01 9.64 -18.44
CA LEU A 143 11.21 8.45 -19.26
C LEU A 143 9.92 7.70 -19.52
N THR A 144 9.08 7.60 -18.50
CA THR A 144 7.80 6.87 -18.57
C THR A 144 6.80 7.51 -17.64
N GLN A 145 5.54 7.60 -18.09
CA GLN A 145 4.38 7.88 -17.24
C GLN A 145 3.25 7.00 -17.75
N GLN A 146 2.72 6.14 -16.89
CA GLN A 146 1.66 5.20 -17.28
C GLN A 146 0.62 5.09 -16.18
N LYS A 147 -0.63 4.86 -16.60
CA LYS A 147 -1.73 4.50 -15.73
C LYS A 147 -1.75 2.98 -15.57
N PHE A 148 -1.97 2.53 -14.34
CA PHE A 148 -2.11 1.14 -13.98
C PHE A 148 -3.45 0.93 -13.27
N THR A 149 -4.15 -0.12 -13.64
CA THR A 149 -5.39 -0.54 -12.95
C THR A 149 -5.37 -2.05 -12.83
N HIS A 150 -5.64 -2.55 -11.63
CA HIS A 150 -5.73 -3.98 -11.38
C HIS A 150 -6.76 -4.29 -10.30
N THR A 151 -7.37 -5.48 -10.37
CA THR A 151 -8.36 -5.98 -9.43
C THR A 151 -8.05 -7.41 -9.04
N VAL A 152 -8.30 -7.75 -7.78
CA VAL A 152 -8.18 -9.12 -7.27
C VAL A 152 -9.42 -9.47 -6.44
N ALA A 153 -9.88 -10.71 -6.51
CA ALA A 153 -10.93 -11.20 -5.63
C ALA A 153 -10.39 -11.33 -4.19
N ILE A 154 -11.20 -10.94 -3.21
CA ILE A 154 -10.85 -11.05 -1.80
C ILE A 154 -11.97 -11.72 -1.00
N GLY A 155 -11.59 -12.37 0.11
CA GLY A 155 -12.52 -12.96 1.07
C GLY A 155 -13.24 -11.91 1.93
N LYS A 156 -13.85 -12.37 3.02
CA LYS A 156 -14.75 -11.55 3.86
C LYS A 156 -14.05 -10.92 5.07
N THR A 157 -12.74 -11.11 5.23
CA THR A 157 -11.98 -10.66 6.40
C THR A 157 -11.04 -9.50 6.08
N TYR A 158 -10.63 -8.76 7.09
CA TYR A 158 -9.59 -7.73 6.92
C TYR A 158 -8.20 -8.32 6.61
N ASP A 159 -7.96 -9.57 6.97
CA ASP A 159 -6.77 -10.31 6.53
C ASP A 159 -6.79 -10.52 5.01
N ASP A 160 -7.95 -10.85 4.44
CA ASP A 160 -8.11 -10.96 2.98
C ASP A 160 -7.90 -9.62 2.27
N VAL A 161 -8.31 -8.50 2.88
CA VAL A 161 -8.01 -7.15 2.37
C VAL A 161 -6.50 -6.92 2.33
N SER A 162 -5.79 -7.25 3.42
CA SER A 162 -4.34 -7.10 3.51
C SER A 162 -3.62 -7.93 2.43
N LYS A 163 -4.00 -9.20 2.26
CA LYS A 163 -3.47 -10.08 1.21
C LYS A 163 -3.78 -9.56 -0.19
N GLY A 164 -5.02 -9.09 -0.42
CA GLY A 164 -5.42 -8.51 -1.70
C GLY A 164 -4.61 -7.27 -2.07
N TYR A 165 -4.36 -6.37 -1.11
CA TYR A 165 -3.53 -5.20 -1.35
C TYR A 165 -2.07 -5.57 -1.62
N SER A 166 -1.53 -6.60 -0.97
CA SER A 166 -0.19 -7.13 -1.26
C SER A 166 -0.09 -7.62 -2.71
N GLN A 167 -1.11 -8.35 -3.20
CA GLN A 167 -1.17 -8.83 -4.59
C GLN A 167 -1.29 -7.68 -5.60
N LEU A 168 -2.09 -6.66 -5.30
CA LEU A 168 -2.24 -5.47 -6.15
C LEU A 168 -0.91 -4.69 -6.27
N LEU A 169 -0.19 -4.54 -5.16
CA LEU A 169 1.11 -3.87 -5.16
C LEU A 169 2.18 -4.67 -5.89
N ALA A 170 2.18 -6.01 -5.79
CA ALA A 170 3.09 -6.86 -6.56
C ALA A 170 2.82 -6.75 -8.08
N ALA A 171 1.56 -6.71 -8.50
CA ALA A 171 1.20 -6.51 -9.90
C ALA A 171 1.66 -5.14 -10.42
N LEU A 172 1.52 -4.08 -9.62
CA LEU A 172 2.05 -2.75 -9.92
C LEU A 172 3.57 -2.75 -10.01
N SER A 173 4.25 -3.42 -9.07
CA SER A 173 5.72 -3.55 -9.05
C SER A 173 6.22 -4.26 -10.30
N GLN A 174 5.53 -5.29 -10.78
CA GLN A 174 5.85 -5.99 -12.03
C GLN A 174 5.70 -5.08 -13.26
N ALA A 175 4.65 -4.25 -13.31
CA ALA A 175 4.47 -3.27 -14.38
C ALA A 175 5.59 -2.22 -14.39
N ILE A 176 5.99 -1.74 -13.19
CA ILE A 176 7.10 -0.78 -13.04
C ILE A 176 8.43 -1.42 -13.45
N ALA A 177 8.72 -2.65 -13.00
CA ALA A 177 9.93 -3.37 -13.38
C ALA A 177 10.03 -3.57 -14.90
N THR A 178 8.92 -3.96 -15.56
CA THR A 178 8.86 -4.07 -17.03
C THR A 178 9.16 -2.74 -17.71
N ALA A 179 8.64 -1.64 -17.17
CA ALA A 179 8.90 -0.31 -17.72
C ALA A 179 10.36 0.15 -17.50
N LEU A 180 11.03 -0.25 -16.42
CA LEU A 180 12.46 0.02 -16.18
C LEU A 180 13.35 -0.72 -17.16
N ILE A 181 13.07 -2.01 -17.44
CA ILE A 181 13.86 -2.85 -18.36
C ILE A 181 13.80 -2.30 -19.80
N ASN A 182 12.69 -1.73 -20.21
CA ASN A 182 12.45 -1.25 -21.57
C ASN A 182 12.95 0.19 -21.82
N LYS A 183 13.66 0.82 -20.87
CA LYS A 183 14.16 2.21 -20.95
C LYS A 183 15.64 2.32 -20.59
#